data_3f4172095be757027eb036f29898a099
#
_entry.id   3f4172095be757027eb036f29898a099
#
_cell.length_a   1.000
_cell.length_b   1.000
_cell.length_c   1.000
_cell.angle_alpha   90.00
_cell.angle_beta   90.00
_cell.angle_gamma   90.00
#
_symmetry.space_group_name_H-M   'P 1'
#
loop_
_entity.id
_entity.type
_entity.pdbx_description
1 polymer ?
#
loop_
_entity_poly.entity_id
_entity_poly.type
_entity_poly.pdbx_seq_one_letter_code
_entity_poly.pdbx_strand_id
1 'polypeptide(L)'
;MNKKEELKLKEKIIRGIKNVFDPEIPVDVYELGLIYEINILPINNIHILMTLTSPNCPAAETIPSDVKEKVKMIKEINEVDVEITFD
;
A
#
# COMPACT_ATOMS: atom_id res chain seq x y z
N MET A 1 16.63 -12.55 1.96
CA MET A 1 15.77 -12.60 0.75
C MET A 1 16.57 -12.08 -0.44
N ASN A 2 16.60 -12.81 -1.55
CA ASN A 2 17.31 -12.35 -2.72
C ASN A 2 16.43 -11.40 -3.54
N LYS A 3 17.03 -10.71 -4.54
CA LYS A 3 16.30 -9.74 -5.36
C LYS A 3 15.08 -10.31 -6.07
N LYS A 4 15.16 -11.56 -6.51
CA LYS A 4 14.07 -12.21 -7.23
C LYS A 4 12.85 -12.44 -6.32
N GLU A 5 13.10 -12.87 -5.10
CA GLU A 5 12.04 -13.06 -4.12
C GLU A 5 11.43 -11.73 -3.70
N GLU A 6 12.27 -10.71 -3.55
CA GLU A 6 11.85 -9.37 -3.22
C GLU A 6 10.93 -8.80 -4.30
N LEU A 7 11.29 -8.97 -5.56
CA LEU A 7 10.47 -8.52 -6.68
C LEU A 7 9.13 -9.23 -6.73
N LYS A 8 9.11 -10.53 -6.48
CA LYS A 8 7.86 -11.29 -6.44
C LYS A 8 6.96 -10.83 -5.30
N LEU A 9 7.54 -10.58 -4.14
CA LEU A 9 6.77 -10.08 -3.00
C LEU A 9 6.22 -8.70 -3.30
N LYS A 10 7.02 -7.83 -3.92
CA LYS A 10 6.58 -6.49 -4.29
C LYS A 10 5.41 -6.54 -5.28
N GLU A 11 5.44 -7.45 -6.25
CA GLU A 11 4.34 -7.63 -7.18
C GLU A 11 3.05 -8.04 -6.47
N LYS A 12 3.15 -8.93 -5.49
CA LYS A 12 1.99 -9.34 -4.69
C LYS A 12 1.41 -8.16 -3.91
N ILE A 13 2.29 -7.33 -3.35
CA ILE A 13 1.88 -6.13 -2.62
C ILE A 13 1.13 -5.19 -3.55
N ILE A 14 1.67 -4.94 -4.74
CA ILE A 14 1.03 -4.07 -5.73
C ILE A 14 -0.35 -4.60 -6.12
N ARG A 15 -0.48 -5.91 -6.33
CA ARG A 15 -1.77 -6.52 -6.65
C ARG A 15 -2.79 -6.31 -5.53
N GLY A 16 -2.34 -6.43 -4.28
CA GLY A 16 -3.21 -6.16 -3.15
C GLY A 16 -3.67 -4.71 -3.11
N ILE A 17 -2.75 -3.79 -3.34
CA ILE A 17 -3.05 -2.35 -3.36
C ILE A 17 -4.01 -1.99 -4.49
N LYS A 18 -3.91 -2.66 -5.63
CA LYS A 18 -4.82 -2.42 -6.77
C LYS A 18 -6.26 -2.81 -6.49
N ASN A 19 -6.53 -3.47 -5.38
CA ASN A 19 -7.89 -3.76 -4.93
C ASN A 19 -8.46 -2.70 -4.00
N VAL A 20 -7.69 -1.63 -3.73
CA VAL A 20 -8.13 -0.52 -2.89
C VAL A 20 -8.49 0.65 -3.79
N PHE A 21 -9.73 1.09 -3.73
CA PHE A 21 -10.25 2.17 -4.58
C PHE A 21 -10.60 3.40 -3.77
N ASP A 22 -10.39 4.58 -4.38
CA ASP A 22 -10.92 5.81 -3.83
C ASP A 22 -12.46 5.74 -3.97
N PRO A 23 -13.23 6.05 -2.91
CA PRO A 23 -14.68 5.93 -2.99
C PRO A 23 -15.34 6.90 -3.98
N GLU A 24 -14.66 7.96 -4.36
CA GLU A 24 -15.21 8.96 -5.27
C GLU A 24 -14.74 8.77 -6.71
N ILE A 25 -13.66 8.02 -6.92
CA ILE A 25 -13.05 7.84 -8.23
C ILE A 25 -12.96 6.34 -8.52
N PRO A 26 -13.50 5.84 -9.63
CA PRO A 26 -13.48 4.41 -9.92
C PRO A 26 -12.11 3.92 -10.44
N VAL A 27 -11.05 4.33 -9.78
CA VAL A 27 -9.67 3.96 -10.10
C VAL A 27 -8.98 3.58 -8.80
N ASP A 28 -8.17 2.53 -8.83
CA ASP A 28 -7.47 2.10 -7.62
C ASP A 28 -6.36 3.09 -7.22
N VAL A 29 -5.97 3.05 -5.96
CA VAL A 29 -5.03 4.03 -5.41
C VAL A 29 -3.63 3.92 -6.02
N TYR A 30 -3.25 2.75 -6.54
CA TYR A 30 -1.98 2.59 -7.22
C TYR A 30 -1.95 3.34 -8.55
N GLU A 31 -3.01 3.17 -9.35
CA GLU A 31 -3.15 3.86 -10.64
C GLU A 31 -3.29 5.37 -10.48
N LEU A 32 -3.87 5.82 -9.38
CA LEU A 32 -3.99 7.25 -9.08
C LEU A 32 -2.64 7.89 -8.72
N GLY A 33 -1.58 7.08 -8.58
CA GLY A 33 -0.27 7.60 -8.21
C GLY A 33 -0.15 7.98 -6.75
N LEU A 34 -1.00 7.44 -5.90
CA LEU A 34 -1.00 7.75 -4.47
C LEU A 34 0.08 6.99 -3.70
N ILE A 35 0.60 5.93 -4.27
CA ILE A 35 1.65 5.12 -3.62
C ILE A 35 3.01 5.62 -4.11
N TYR A 36 3.78 6.20 -3.21
CA TYR A 36 5.09 6.76 -3.52
C TYR A 36 6.21 5.73 -3.40
N GLU A 37 6.20 4.93 -2.34
CA GLU A 37 7.25 3.96 -2.08
C GLU A 37 6.68 2.70 -1.45
N ILE A 38 7.27 1.56 -1.82
CA ILE A 38 7.00 0.28 -1.17
C ILE A 38 8.36 -0.26 -0.77
N ASN A 39 8.62 -0.32 0.53
CA ASN A 39 9.90 -0.77 1.07
C ASN A 39 9.74 -2.12 1.75
N ILE A 40 10.56 -3.08 1.34
CA ILE A 40 10.58 -4.40 1.96
C ILE A 40 11.74 -4.41 2.95
N LEU A 41 11.39 -4.47 4.22
CA LEU A 41 12.34 -4.41 5.32
C LEU A 41 12.71 -5.82 5.81
N PRO A 42 13.73 -5.96 6.66
CA PRO A 42 14.10 -7.28 7.21
C PRO A 42 12.92 -7.98 7.88
N ILE A 43 12.96 -9.30 7.90
CA ILE A 43 11.91 -10.18 8.44
C ILE A 43 10.54 -9.94 7.80
N ASN A 44 10.55 -9.56 6.53
CA ASN A 44 9.33 -9.34 5.72
C ASN A 44 8.38 -8.31 6.32
N ASN A 45 8.92 -7.28 6.95
CA ASN A 45 8.15 -6.11 7.33
C ASN A 45 8.06 -5.18 6.12
N ILE A 46 6.90 -4.59 5.93
CA ILE A 46 6.64 -3.75 4.76
C ILE A 46 6.34 -2.33 5.22
N HIS A 47 6.99 -1.37 4.59
CA HIS A 47 6.72 0.05 4.80
C HIS A 47 6.21 0.64 3.50
N ILE A 48 5.04 1.25 3.54
CA ILE A 48 4.43 1.89 2.37
C ILE A 48 4.29 3.37 2.65
N LEU A 49 4.86 4.19 1.76
CA LEU A 49 4.70 5.63 1.81
C LEU A 49 3.70 6.02 0.74
N MET A 50 2.62 6.69 1.14
CA MET A 50 1.56 7.08 0.23
C MET A 50 1.00 8.45 0.58
N THR A 51 0.20 8.98 -0.32
CA THR A 51 -0.52 10.24 -0.08
C THR A 51 -2.01 10.02 -0.36
N LEU A 52 -2.80 11.06 -0.11
CA LEU A 52 -4.24 11.05 -0.38
C LEU A 52 -4.58 12.25 -1.24
N THR A 53 -5.72 12.16 -1.95
CA THR A 53 -6.14 13.23 -2.85
C THR A 53 -6.56 14.48 -2.08
N SER A 54 -7.01 14.32 -0.84
CA SER A 54 -7.41 15.44 0.01
C SER A 54 -7.23 15.05 1.48
N PRO A 55 -6.60 15.89 2.29
CA PRO A 55 -6.46 15.61 3.72
C PRO A 55 -7.77 15.65 4.49
N ASN A 56 -8.80 16.27 3.91
CA ASN A 56 -10.12 16.37 4.54
C ASN A 56 -11.13 15.34 4.02
N CYS A 57 -10.69 14.44 3.16
CA CYS A 57 -11.55 13.39 2.62
C CYS A 57 -11.88 12.36 3.71
N PRO A 58 -13.14 11.94 3.86
CA PRO A 58 -13.47 10.87 4.80
C PRO A 58 -12.69 9.59 4.53
N ALA A 59 -12.26 9.38 3.30
CA ALA A 59 -11.41 8.25 2.93
C ALA A 59 -9.99 8.35 3.51
N ALA A 60 -9.60 9.49 4.08
CA ALA A 60 -8.26 9.68 4.65
C ALA A 60 -7.97 8.69 5.77
N GLU A 61 -9.00 8.18 6.43
CA GLU A 61 -8.81 7.18 7.49
C GLU A 61 -8.99 5.76 6.97
N THR A 62 -9.86 5.57 5.97
CA THR A 62 -10.19 4.24 5.47
C THR A 62 -9.20 3.71 4.45
N ILE A 63 -8.71 4.56 3.54
CA ILE A 63 -7.78 4.11 2.50
C ILE A 63 -6.48 3.53 3.05
N PRO A 64 -5.78 4.19 3.98
CA PRO A 64 -4.56 3.61 4.56
C PRO A 64 -4.84 2.30 5.29
N SER A 65 -5.96 2.22 5.99
CA SER A 65 -6.37 1.01 6.69
C SER A 65 -6.63 -0.13 5.71
N ASP A 66 -7.31 0.16 4.60
CA ASP A 66 -7.60 -0.83 3.57
C ASP A 66 -6.32 -1.31 2.89
N VAL A 67 -5.39 -0.40 2.59
CA VAL A 67 -4.09 -0.76 2.02
C VAL A 67 -3.35 -1.69 2.97
N LYS A 68 -3.29 -1.34 4.23
CA LYS A 68 -2.64 -2.15 5.25
C LYS A 68 -3.25 -3.55 5.33
N GLU A 69 -4.58 -3.63 5.38
CA GLU A 69 -5.30 -4.89 5.44
C GLU A 69 -5.02 -5.77 4.23
N LYS A 70 -5.12 -5.20 3.04
CA LYS A 70 -4.92 -5.95 1.81
C LYS A 70 -3.49 -6.49 1.71
N VAL A 71 -2.52 -5.68 2.09
CA VAL A 71 -1.12 -6.11 2.05
C VAL A 71 -0.85 -7.15 3.14
N LYS A 72 -1.43 -6.97 4.32
CA LYS A 72 -1.24 -7.92 5.42
C LYS A 72 -1.85 -9.29 5.15
N MET A 73 -2.80 -9.38 4.25
CA MET A 73 -3.39 -10.66 3.84
C MET A 73 -2.40 -11.56 3.11
N ILE A 74 -1.31 -11.00 2.63
CA ILE A 74 -0.27 -11.76 1.94
C ILE A 74 0.47 -12.61 2.98
N LYS A 75 0.51 -13.91 2.73
CA LYS A 75 1.02 -14.89 3.70
C LYS A 75 2.47 -14.66 4.11
N GLU A 76 3.30 -14.22 3.17
CA GLU A 76 4.74 -14.04 3.40
C GLU A 76 5.07 -12.81 4.24
N ILE A 77 4.11 -11.92 4.45
CA ILE A 77 4.34 -10.64 5.11
C ILE A 77 4.11 -10.75 6.62
N ASN A 78 5.07 -10.25 7.40
CA ASN A 78 5.00 -10.25 8.84
C ASN A 78 4.20 -9.05 9.35
N GLU A 79 4.66 -7.83 9.07
CA GLU A 79 3.99 -6.61 9.48
C GLU A 79 3.95 -5.59 8.35
N VAL A 80 2.95 -4.73 8.38
CA VAL A 80 2.78 -3.65 7.40
C VAL A 80 2.64 -2.33 8.14
N ASP A 81 3.41 -1.34 7.70
CA ASP A 81 3.31 0.02 8.20
C ASP A 81 3.00 0.93 7.01
N VAL A 82 1.96 1.74 7.14
CA VAL A 82 1.56 2.69 6.09
C VAL A 82 1.74 4.09 6.63
N GLU A 83 2.58 4.85 5.96
CA GLU A 83 2.86 6.24 6.31
C GLU A 83 2.22 7.17 5.28
N ILE A 84 1.54 8.19 5.76
CA ILE A 84 0.86 9.16 4.90
C ILE A 84 1.67 10.46 4.87
N THR A 85 1.86 10.98 3.67
CA THR A 85 2.47 12.29 3.46
C THR A 85 1.53 13.14 2.60
N PHE A 86 1.51 14.45 2.87
CA PHE A 86 0.69 15.39 2.11
C PHE A 86 1.55 16.39 1.30
N ASP A 87 2.76 16.02 1.02
CA ASP A 87 3.66 16.86 0.22
C ASP A 87 3.20 16.99 -1.22
#